data_e68544750e877445ac601c6135bb0697
#
_entry.id   e68544750e877445ac601c6135bb0697
#
_cell.length_a   1.000
_cell.length_b   1.000
_cell.length_c   1.000
_cell.angle_alpha   90.00
_cell.angle_beta   90.00
_cell.angle_gamma   90.00
#
_symmetry.space_group_name_H-M   'P 1'
#
loop_
_entity.id
_entity.type
_entity.pdbx_description
1 polymer ?
#
loop_
_entity_poly.entity_id
_entity_poly.type
_entity_poly.pdbx_seq_one_letter_code
_entity_poly.pdbx_strand_id
1 'polypeptide(L)'
;MVGESLAQLAPASVQMGEGETTFTVNRRNTRKEEVPDLLAKGEPLKGPVDHVVPVLTVVRPNEKLEGVLFGHTCHPTILSVLTWCGDYPGFV
;
A
#
# COMPACT_ATOMS: atom_id res chain seq x y z
N MET A 1 20.15 13.98 10.25
CA MET A 1 19.10 13.55 9.29
C MET A 1 18.50 14.73 8.51
N VAL A 2 17.71 15.65 9.10
CA VAL A 2 17.10 16.76 8.33
C VAL A 2 18.14 17.68 7.68
N GLY A 3 19.21 18.05 8.42
CA GLY A 3 20.29 18.87 7.87
C GLY A 3 21.06 18.24 6.71
N GLU A 4 21.28 16.93 6.77
CA GLU A 4 21.90 16.17 5.69
C GLU A 4 21.00 16.09 4.45
N SER A 5 19.69 15.91 4.65
CA SER A 5 18.72 15.91 3.57
C SER A 5 18.66 17.27 2.85
N LEU A 6 18.69 18.37 3.62
CA LEU A 6 18.74 19.72 3.05
C LEU A 6 20.02 19.97 2.25
N ALA A 7 21.16 19.46 2.70
CA ALA A 7 22.44 19.60 1.99
C ALA A 7 22.49 18.78 0.67
N GLN A 8 21.60 17.80 0.52
CA GLN A 8 21.52 16.93 -0.66
C GLN A 8 20.38 17.28 -1.60
N LEU A 9 19.74 18.43 -1.41
CA LEU A 9 18.68 18.89 -2.31
C LEU A 9 19.20 19.02 -3.74
N ALA A 10 18.43 18.49 -4.67
CA ALA A 10 18.73 18.56 -6.09
C ALA A 10 17.41 18.64 -6.89
N PRO A 11 17.44 19.18 -8.11
CA PRO A 11 16.26 19.21 -8.97
C PRO A 11 15.68 17.82 -9.18
N ALA A 12 14.36 17.76 -9.11
CA ALA A 12 13.60 16.54 -9.38
C ALA A 12 12.20 16.92 -9.88
N SER A 13 11.57 16.03 -10.62
CA SER A 13 10.16 16.09 -10.97
C SER A 13 9.35 15.19 -10.07
N VAL A 14 8.13 15.61 -9.76
CA VAL A 14 7.16 14.83 -9.01
C VAL A 14 6.06 14.43 -9.97
N GLN A 15 5.75 13.15 -10.01
CA GLN A 15 4.67 12.58 -10.81
C GLN A 15 3.66 11.92 -9.89
N MET A 16 2.39 12.01 -10.25
CA MET A 16 1.30 11.37 -9.53
C MET A 16 0.60 10.36 -10.44
N GLY A 17 0.20 9.24 -9.85
CA GLY A 17 -0.57 8.21 -10.51
C GLY A 17 -1.42 7.44 -9.51
N GLU A 18 -2.21 6.52 -10.02
CA GLU A 18 -3.05 5.64 -9.21
C GLU A 18 -2.88 4.20 -9.69
N GLY A 19 -2.86 3.28 -8.74
CA GLY A 19 -2.97 1.85 -8.96
C GLY A 19 -4.17 1.29 -8.22
N GLU A 20 -4.42 0.02 -8.37
CA GLU A 20 -5.48 -0.68 -7.65
C GLU A 20 -4.96 -1.96 -7.00
N THR A 21 -5.54 -2.31 -5.86
CA THR A 21 -5.30 -3.59 -5.20
C THR A 21 -6.61 -4.15 -4.67
N THR A 22 -6.79 -5.46 -4.77
CA THR A 22 -8.04 -6.14 -4.44
C THR A 22 -7.98 -7.01 -3.18
N PHE A 23 -6.86 -6.97 -2.44
CA PHE A 23 -6.71 -7.79 -1.24
C PHE A 23 -7.33 -7.18 0.03
N THR A 24 -7.81 -5.94 -0.03
CA THR A 24 -8.43 -5.27 1.12
C THR A 24 -9.79 -5.87 1.44
N VAL A 25 -10.01 -6.17 2.71
CA VAL A 25 -11.27 -6.75 3.20
C VAL A 25 -11.87 -5.88 4.29
N ASN A 26 -13.16 -5.57 4.18
CA ASN A 26 -13.89 -4.91 5.25
C ASN A 26 -14.20 -5.91 6.37
N ARG A 27 -13.37 -5.90 7.41
CA ARG A 27 -13.46 -6.84 8.55
C ARG A 27 -14.67 -6.62 9.46
N ARG A 28 -15.41 -5.54 9.30
CA ARG A 28 -16.68 -5.31 10.03
C ARG A 28 -17.86 -6.00 9.37
N ASN A 29 -17.82 -6.15 8.06
CA ASN A 29 -18.89 -6.73 7.26
C ASN A 29 -18.59 -8.17 6.79
N THR A 30 -17.31 -8.54 6.71
CA THR A 30 -16.87 -9.90 6.34
C THR A 30 -15.93 -10.42 7.42
N ARG A 31 -16.29 -11.52 8.06
CA ARG A 31 -15.45 -12.18 9.05
C ARG A 31 -14.24 -12.84 8.38
N LYS A 32 -13.11 -12.90 9.10
CA LYS A 32 -11.87 -13.51 8.59
C LYS A 32 -12.10 -14.93 8.10
N GLU A 33 -12.88 -15.69 8.85
CA GLU A 33 -13.15 -17.11 8.61
C GLU A 33 -14.00 -17.33 7.35
N GLU A 34 -14.81 -16.34 6.96
CA GLU A 34 -15.70 -16.41 5.79
C GLU A 34 -14.96 -16.09 4.48
N VAL A 35 -13.85 -15.35 4.55
CA VAL A 35 -13.14 -14.85 3.36
C VAL A 35 -12.71 -15.96 2.40
N PRO A 36 -12.05 -17.05 2.85
CA PRO A 36 -11.63 -18.12 1.95
C PRO A 36 -12.79 -18.78 1.20
N ASP A 37 -13.89 -19.03 1.91
CA ASP A 37 -15.07 -19.68 1.34
C ASP A 37 -15.79 -18.80 0.32
N LEU A 38 -15.91 -17.49 0.60
CA LEU A 38 -16.53 -16.53 -0.33
C LEU A 38 -15.69 -16.40 -1.60
N LEU A 39 -14.37 -16.29 -1.47
CA LEU A 39 -13.47 -16.21 -2.62
C LEU A 39 -13.49 -17.50 -3.46
N ALA A 40 -13.52 -18.66 -2.82
CA ALA A 40 -13.60 -19.95 -3.51
C ALA A 40 -14.90 -20.13 -4.30
N LYS A 41 -16.00 -19.51 -3.83
CA LYS A 41 -17.30 -19.51 -4.52
C LYS A 41 -17.45 -18.39 -5.56
N GLY A 42 -16.49 -17.49 -5.65
CA GLY A 42 -16.58 -16.29 -6.50
C GLY A 42 -17.61 -15.28 -6.00
N GLU A 43 -17.98 -15.35 -4.71
CA GLU A 43 -18.90 -14.42 -4.09
C GLU A 43 -18.19 -13.13 -3.68
N PRO A 44 -18.84 -11.94 -3.84
CA PRO A 44 -18.25 -10.68 -3.47
C PRO A 44 -18.10 -10.58 -1.94
N LEU A 45 -16.99 -10.01 -1.48
CA LEU A 45 -16.80 -9.66 -0.09
C LEU A 45 -17.72 -8.50 0.29
N LYS A 46 -18.23 -8.53 1.52
CA LYS A 46 -19.26 -7.59 2.01
C LYS A 46 -18.63 -6.30 2.54
N GLY A 47 -19.32 -5.19 2.31
CA GLY A 47 -19.00 -3.87 2.85
C GLY A 47 -18.11 -3.04 1.92
N PRO A 48 -18.07 -1.72 2.16
CA PRO A 48 -17.26 -0.82 1.35
C PRO A 48 -15.77 -1.04 1.62
N VAL A 49 -14.99 -1.00 0.56
CA VAL A 49 -13.54 -1.01 0.56
C VAL A 49 -13.04 0.03 -0.45
N ASP A 50 -11.88 0.57 -0.20
CA ASP A 50 -11.17 1.43 -1.13
C ASP A 50 -9.99 0.64 -1.70
N HIS A 51 -10.02 0.40 -2.99
CA HIS A 51 -9.00 -0.34 -3.72
C HIS A 51 -7.93 0.56 -4.34
N VAL A 52 -8.16 1.88 -4.32
CA VAL A 52 -7.25 2.85 -4.92
C VAL A 52 -5.95 2.94 -4.12
N VAL A 53 -4.85 2.94 -4.82
CA VAL A 53 -3.50 3.15 -4.30
C VAL A 53 -2.92 4.38 -4.98
N PRO A 54 -3.07 5.58 -4.40
CA PRO A 54 -2.39 6.76 -4.93
C PRO A 54 -0.88 6.59 -4.78
N VAL A 55 -0.16 6.96 -5.83
CA VAL A 55 1.30 6.86 -5.91
C VAL A 55 1.88 8.19 -6.31
N LEU A 56 2.91 8.61 -5.61
CA LEU A 56 3.72 9.75 -5.93
C LEU A 56 5.17 9.29 -6.13
N THR A 57 5.75 9.63 -7.27
CA THR A 57 7.14 9.31 -7.57
C THR A 57 7.99 10.56 -7.68
N VAL A 58 9.23 10.46 -7.24
CA VAL A 58 10.26 11.49 -7.38
C VAL A 58 11.30 11.01 -8.38
N VAL A 59 11.47 11.75 -9.46
CA VAL A 59 12.32 11.37 -10.59
C VAL A 59 13.39 12.43 -10.84
N ARG A 60 14.64 12.04 -10.93
CA ARG A 60 15.77 12.91 -11.27
C ARG A 60 15.75 13.28 -12.76
N PRO A 61 16.46 14.38 -13.18
CA PRO A 61 16.50 14.79 -14.58
C PRO A 61 17.04 13.74 -15.57
N ASN A 62 17.77 12.76 -15.08
CA ASN A 62 18.26 11.60 -15.85
C ASN A 62 17.28 10.42 -15.87
N GLU A 63 16.02 10.65 -15.56
CA GLU A 63 14.94 9.65 -15.45
C GLU A 63 15.16 8.58 -14.36
N LYS A 64 16.11 8.79 -13.47
CA LYS A 64 16.32 7.90 -12.35
C LYS A 64 15.24 8.07 -11.29
N LEU A 65 14.55 7.00 -10.96
CA LEU A 65 13.61 6.96 -9.83
C LEU A 65 14.39 7.13 -8.51
N GLU A 66 14.07 8.17 -7.76
CA GLU A 66 14.73 8.49 -6.49
C GLU A 66 13.89 8.10 -5.28
N GLY A 67 12.57 8.17 -5.41
CA GLY A 67 11.68 7.81 -4.33
C GLY A 67 10.27 7.53 -4.81
N VAL A 68 9.57 6.70 -4.05
CA VAL A 68 8.15 6.40 -4.23
C VAL A 68 7.45 6.58 -2.89
N LEU A 69 6.35 7.31 -2.90
CA LEU A 69 5.41 7.40 -1.80
C LEU A 69 4.07 6.87 -2.28
N PHE A 70 3.48 5.95 -1.56
CA PHE A 70 2.14 5.46 -1.88
C PHE A 70 1.28 5.38 -0.62
N GLY A 71 -0.03 5.45 -0.80
CA GLY A 71 -1.02 5.27 0.24
C GLY A 71 -1.87 4.05 -0.02
N HIS A 72 -2.31 3.39 1.05
CA HIS A 72 -3.27 2.30 0.95
C HIS A 72 -4.15 2.23 2.19
N THR A 73 -5.45 2.14 1.99
CA THR A 73 -6.47 2.13 3.06
C THR A 73 -6.64 0.73 3.67
N CYS A 74 -5.53 0.10 4.06
CA CYS A 74 -5.54 -1.21 4.66
C CYS A 74 -4.68 -1.24 5.93
N HIS A 75 -5.25 -1.76 7.03
CA HIS A 75 -4.49 -2.01 8.23
C HIS A 75 -3.41 -3.08 7.99
N PRO A 76 -2.17 -2.89 8.45
CA PRO A 76 -1.10 -3.89 8.39
C PRO A 76 -1.34 -4.99 9.43
N THR A 77 -2.37 -5.81 9.21
CA THR A 77 -2.81 -6.91 10.09
C THR A 77 -3.15 -8.17 9.31
N ILE A 78 -2.51 -8.35 8.16
CA ILE A 78 -2.69 -9.53 7.30
C ILE A 78 -1.98 -10.73 7.93
N LEU A 79 -0.74 -10.54 8.36
CA LEU A 79 0.06 -11.57 9.02
C LEU A 79 -0.26 -11.60 10.52
N SER A 80 -0.82 -12.71 10.98
CA SER A 80 -1.19 -12.94 12.37
C SER A 80 -0.16 -13.87 13.03
N VAL A 81 1.07 -13.36 13.17
CA VAL A 81 2.21 -14.09 13.72
C VAL A 81 2.65 -13.50 15.05
N LEU A 82 3.30 -14.30 15.90
CA LEU A 82 3.83 -13.88 17.21
C LEU A 82 5.28 -13.38 17.11
N THR A 83 5.69 -12.91 15.94
CA THR A 83 7.03 -12.38 15.68
C THR A 83 6.95 -10.94 15.19
N TRP A 84 7.99 -10.17 15.42
CA TRP A 84 8.11 -8.83 14.86
C TRP A 84 8.16 -8.91 13.34
N CYS A 85 7.23 -8.24 12.67
CA CYS A 85 7.21 -8.15 11.22
C CYS A 85 6.61 -6.80 10.77
N GLY A 86 6.99 -6.36 9.58
CA GLY A 86 6.42 -5.15 8.95
C GLY A 86 5.07 -5.37 8.29
N ASP A 87 4.50 -6.58 8.39
CA ASP A 87 3.33 -6.99 7.63
C ASP A 87 3.50 -6.72 6.11
N TYR A 88 2.41 -6.54 5.34
CA TYR A 88 2.55 -6.26 3.91
C TYR A 88 3.41 -5.03 3.59
N PRO A 89 3.41 -3.92 4.39
CA PRO A 89 4.30 -2.80 4.09
C PRO A 89 5.78 -3.12 4.21
N GLY A 90 6.14 -4.18 4.90
CA GLY A 90 7.54 -4.63 5.01
C GLY A 90 8.07 -5.37 3.78
N PHE A 91 7.21 -5.64 2.77
CA PHE A 91 7.56 -6.34 1.54
C PHE A 91 7.52 -5.45 0.29
N VAL A 92 7.35 -4.15 0.48
CA VAL A 92 7.22 -3.15 -0.60
C VAL A 92 8.52 -2.41 -0.86
#